data_102fb2d36a6bd120292b9ec44b6dfe5a
#
_entry.id   102fb2d36a6bd120292b9ec44b6dfe5a
#
_cell.length_a   1.000
_cell.length_b   1.000
_cell.length_c   1.000
_cell.angle_alpha   90.00
_cell.angle_beta   90.00
_cell.angle_gamma   90.00
#
_symmetry.space_group_name_H-M   'P 1'
#
loop_
_entity.id
_entity.type
_entity.pdbx_description
1 polymer ?
#
loop_
_entity_poly.entity_id
_entity_poly.type
_entity_poly.pdbx_seq_one_letter_code
_entity_poly.pdbx_strand_id
1 'polypeptide(L)'
;MRIITIYLFILSLPLFTNAQDLKIPQPSTTQRIEQDFGLSSIAVTYSRPNTKGRSIFGSMEPYGLVWRTGANAATKLKITDSISIEGHPLAPGEYSLFTIPGPTEWTVILNKTANQWGAYNYDSSKDVLRFNVHTAKLDKKLETLTIQFANMNVEQGDLQIMWDNTLVSMKLTTDVDARIMANIDKAMQGEKKPYYFASIYYYNHNKDMQKALAWMQLYDKAQPNQYNIKYWMARMQLKAGDKAGAIATANEGLKLAGAEPNAEYIRLNKEVLEAAKHS
;
A
#
# COMPACT_ATOMS: atom_id res chain seq x y z
N MET A 1 -83.06 -31.97 -28.91
CA MET A 1 -82.18 -30.77 -28.77
C MET A 1 -81.08 -31.08 -27.75
N ARG A 2 -79.87 -31.22 -28.23
CA ARG A 2 -78.66 -31.43 -27.32
C ARG A 2 -77.99 -30.07 -27.18
N ILE A 3 -77.93 -29.59 -25.92
CA ILE A 3 -77.22 -28.33 -25.53
C ILE A 3 -75.75 -28.70 -25.34
N ILE A 4 -74.86 -28.15 -26.14
CA ILE A 4 -73.42 -28.27 -26.01
C ILE A 4 -72.96 -27.09 -25.15
N THR A 5 -72.50 -27.35 -23.90
CA THR A 5 -71.92 -26.37 -23.04
C THR A 5 -70.42 -26.27 -23.33
N ILE A 6 -69.99 -25.14 -23.86
CA ILE A 6 -68.55 -24.85 -24.13
C ILE A 6 -67.97 -24.27 -22.84
N TYR A 7 -67.02 -24.98 -22.22
CA TYR A 7 -66.20 -24.47 -21.14
C TYR A 7 -65.02 -23.66 -21.71
N LEU A 8 -65.07 -22.36 -21.48
CA LEU A 8 -63.95 -21.46 -21.81
C LEU A 8 -62.89 -21.57 -20.72
N PHE A 9 -61.78 -22.25 -21.00
CA PHE A 9 -60.63 -22.35 -20.08
C PHE A 9 -59.78 -21.10 -20.25
N ILE A 10 -59.86 -20.10 -19.33
CA ILE A 10 -59.04 -18.90 -19.30
C ILE A 10 -57.66 -19.32 -18.77
N LEU A 11 -56.69 -19.46 -19.64
CA LEU A 11 -55.29 -19.72 -19.32
C LEU A 11 -54.68 -18.44 -18.77
N SER A 12 -54.57 -18.27 -17.44
CA SER A 12 -53.87 -17.15 -16.81
C SER A 12 -52.36 -17.37 -16.93
N LEU A 13 -51.74 -16.73 -17.92
CA LEU A 13 -50.27 -16.64 -18.03
C LEU A 13 -49.75 -15.71 -16.93
N PRO A 14 -48.80 -16.15 -16.05
CA PRO A 14 -48.17 -15.28 -15.12
C PRO A 14 -47.29 -14.27 -15.87
N LEU A 15 -47.65 -12.99 -15.82
CA LEU A 15 -46.81 -11.91 -16.30
C LEU A 15 -45.63 -11.79 -15.31
N PHE A 16 -44.50 -12.36 -15.68
CA PHE A 16 -43.23 -12.06 -15.01
C PHE A 16 -42.84 -10.63 -15.35
N THR A 17 -43.21 -9.68 -14.54
CA THR A 17 -42.68 -8.33 -14.61
C THR A 17 -41.21 -8.39 -14.14
N ASN A 18 -40.27 -8.37 -15.07
CA ASN A 18 -38.90 -8.06 -14.77
C ASN A 18 -38.87 -6.59 -14.25
N ALA A 19 -38.86 -6.40 -12.95
CA ALA A 19 -38.54 -5.08 -12.40
C ALA A 19 -37.11 -4.75 -12.87
N GLN A 20 -36.99 -3.73 -13.74
CA GLN A 20 -35.68 -3.22 -14.15
C GLN A 20 -34.98 -2.72 -12.90
N ASP A 21 -33.82 -3.30 -12.56
CA ASP A 21 -32.94 -2.81 -11.50
C ASP A 21 -32.50 -1.38 -11.83
N LEU A 22 -33.18 -0.40 -11.25
CA LEU A 22 -32.81 1.00 -11.41
C LEU A 22 -31.51 1.26 -10.62
N LYS A 23 -30.37 1.30 -11.30
CA LYS A 23 -29.10 1.68 -10.71
C LYS A 23 -29.00 3.19 -10.54
N ILE A 24 -29.16 3.66 -9.31
CA ILE A 24 -28.93 5.06 -8.94
C ILE A 24 -27.54 5.17 -8.31
N PRO A 25 -26.65 6.04 -8.86
CA PRO A 25 -25.34 6.28 -8.26
C PRO A 25 -25.48 6.82 -6.82
N GLN A 26 -24.67 6.29 -5.90
CA GLN A 26 -24.64 6.78 -4.53
C GLN A 26 -24.00 8.17 -4.48
N PRO A 27 -24.56 9.13 -3.70
CA PRO A 27 -24.01 10.47 -3.56
C PRO A 27 -22.58 10.52 -3.03
N SER A 28 -22.17 9.52 -2.23
CA SER A 28 -20.83 9.32 -1.75
C SER A 28 -20.27 8.08 -2.46
N THR A 29 -19.47 8.31 -3.50
CA THR A 29 -18.91 7.24 -4.32
C THR A 29 -17.90 6.40 -3.53
N THR A 30 -17.84 5.11 -3.82
CA THR A 30 -16.86 4.21 -3.20
C THR A 30 -15.54 4.26 -3.95
N GLN A 31 -14.45 4.31 -3.19
CA GLN A 31 -13.08 4.19 -3.68
C GLN A 31 -12.40 3.02 -2.99
N ARG A 32 -11.58 2.29 -3.75
CA ARG A 32 -10.59 1.36 -3.25
C ARG A 32 -9.19 1.88 -3.59
N ILE A 33 -8.33 1.93 -2.61
CA ILE A 33 -6.88 2.16 -2.78
C ILE A 33 -6.14 0.92 -2.28
N GLU A 34 -5.02 0.59 -2.92
CA GLU A 34 -4.17 -0.53 -2.55
C GLU A 34 -2.71 -0.13 -2.68
N GLN A 35 -1.89 -0.57 -1.73
CA GLN A 35 -0.48 -0.25 -1.63
C GLN A 35 0.31 -1.52 -1.31
N ASP A 36 1.36 -1.80 -2.12
CA ASP A 36 2.34 -2.82 -1.77
C ASP A 36 3.11 -2.39 -0.51
N PHE A 37 3.29 -3.30 0.43
CA PHE A 37 3.92 -3.02 1.70
C PHE A 37 4.63 -4.27 2.24
N GLY A 38 5.96 -4.20 2.38
CA GLY A 38 6.76 -5.36 2.71
C GLY A 38 6.64 -6.48 1.67
N LEU A 39 6.24 -7.66 2.09
CA LEU A 39 5.98 -8.82 1.21
C LEU A 39 4.50 -8.99 0.86
N SER A 40 3.68 -7.97 1.07
CA SER A 40 2.24 -8.04 0.98
C SER A 40 1.60 -6.75 0.45
N SER A 41 0.30 -6.59 0.64
CA SER A 41 -0.42 -5.35 0.33
C SER A 41 -1.38 -4.95 1.44
N ILE A 42 -1.67 -3.64 1.47
CA ILE A 42 -2.70 -3.04 2.31
C ILE A 42 -3.71 -2.38 1.40
N ALA A 43 -5.00 -2.68 1.59
CA ALA A 43 -6.07 -2.07 0.82
C ALA A 43 -7.11 -1.41 1.72
N VAL A 44 -7.59 -0.22 1.33
CA VAL A 44 -8.68 0.48 1.98
C VAL A 44 -9.82 0.67 0.99
N THR A 45 -11.04 0.28 1.39
CA THR A 45 -12.26 0.50 0.63
C THR A 45 -13.19 1.37 1.46
N TYR A 46 -13.57 2.53 0.94
CA TYR A 46 -14.37 3.50 1.68
C TYR A 46 -15.26 4.34 0.75
N SER A 47 -16.35 4.89 1.27
CA SER A 47 -17.19 5.83 0.53
C SER A 47 -16.84 7.26 0.91
N ARG A 48 -16.78 8.16 -0.09
CA ARG A 48 -16.21 9.50 -0.03
C ARG A 48 -17.31 10.58 0.01
N PRO A 49 -17.76 11.02 1.20
CA PRO A 49 -18.66 12.13 1.31
C PRO A 49 -17.95 13.48 1.05
N ASN A 50 -18.72 14.46 0.61
CA ASN A 50 -18.31 15.84 0.43
C ASN A 50 -18.80 16.72 1.59
N THR A 51 -18.07 17.79 1.92
CA THR A 51 -18.49 18.75 2.95
C THR A 51 -19.76 19.49 2.54
N LYS A 52 -19.90 19.88 1.27
CA LYS A 52 -21.01 20.68 0.75
C LYS A 52 -21.27 21.92 1.61
N GLY A 53 -20.19 22.62 2.01
CA GLY A 53 -20.24 23.81 2.85
C GLY A 53 -20.60 23.59 4.32
N ARG A 54 -20.78 22.34 4.78
CA ARG A 54 -21.09 22.00 6.17
C ARG A 54 -19.82 22.00 7.03
N SER A 55 -19.99 22.29 8.31
CA SER A 55 -18.99 21.93 9.34
C SER A 55 -19.06 20.44 9.60
N ILE A 56 -17.91 19.76 9.59
CA ILE A 56 -17.88 18.31 9.67
C ILE A 56 -17.71 17.85 11.12
N PHE A 57 -16.48 17.94 11.64
CA PHE A 57 -16.18 17.39 12.95
C PHE A 57 -16.68 18.31 14.09
N GLY A 58 -17.35 17.71 15.07
CA GLY A 58 -18.06 18.44 16.13
C GLY A 58 -19.45 18.93 15.72
N SER A 59 -19.89 18.66 14.46
CA SER A 59 -21.22 19.03 13.95
C SER A 59 -21.86 17.85 13.23
N MET A 60 -21.60 17.66 11.93
CA MET A 60 -22.15 16.55 11.14
C MET A 60 -21.68 15.17 11.66
N GLU A 61 -20.39 15.09 11.99
CA GLU A 61 -19.81 13.94 12.71
C GLU A 61 -19.46 14.43 14.13
N PRO A 62 -20.32 14.14 15.12
CA PRO A 62 -20.15 14.62 16.49
C PRO A 62 -18.89 14.08 17.15
N TYR A 63 -18.27 14.89 18.01
CA TYR A 63 -17.18 14.41 18.83
C TYR A 63 -17.65 13.34 19.85
N GLY A 64 -16.78 12.38 20.14
CA GLY A 64 -17.02 11.34 21.13
C GLY A 64 -17.92 10.19 20.65
N LEU A 65 -18.44 10.23 19.42
CA LEU A 65 -19.27 9.17 18.86
C LEU A 65 -18.52 8.33 17.84
N VAL A 66 -18.83 7.03 17.79
CA VAL A 66 -18.24 6.11 16.82
C VAL A 66 -18.73 6.45 15.41
N TRP A 67 -17.79 6.75 14.53
CA TRP A 67 -18.01 7.05 13.13
C TRP A 67 -17.41 5.93 12.25
N ARG A 68 -18.15 5.53 11.20
CA ARG A 68 -17.74 4.53 10.21
C ARG A 68 -16.57 4.96 9.31
N THR A 69 -15.96 6.11 9.59
CA THR A 69 -14.83 6.71 8.86
C THR A 69 -15.09 6.86 7.36
N GLY A 70 -16.31 7.29 7.03
CA GLY A 70 -16.79 7.43 5.67
C GLY A 70 -18.31 7.57 5.59
N ALA A 71 -18.88 7.13 4.48
CA ALA A 71 -20.32 7.08 4.24
C ALA A 71 -20.75 5.66 3.81
N ASN A 72 -22.04 5.39 3.80
CA ASN A 72 -22.63 4.10 3.41
C ASN A 72 -22.12 2.94 4.31
N ALA A 73 -21.44 1.95 3.73
CA ALA A 73 -20.78 0.89 4.50
C ALA A 73 -19.61 1.45 5.33
N ALA A 74 -19.26 0.77 6.43
CA ALA A 74 -18.07 1.07 7.19
C ALA A 74 -16.81 0.93 6.33
N THR A 75 -15.85 1.82 6.52
CA THR A 75 -14.54 1.74 5.84
C THR A 75 -13.88 0.43 6.18
N LYS A 76 -13.40 -0.27 5.15
CA LYS A 76 -12.75 -1.56 5.26
C LYS A 76 -11.26 -1.43 5.04
N LEU A 77 -10.48 -1.99 5.97
CA LEU A 77 -9.05 -2.22 5.84
C LEU A 77 -8.81 -3.72 5.62
N LYS A 78 -8.08 -4.05 4.56
CA LYS A 78 -7.61 -5.41 4.27
C LYS A 78 -6.10 -5.44 4.27
N ILE A 79 -5.53 -6.36 5.03
CA ILE A 79 -4.09 -6.61 5.05
C ILE A 79 -3.83 -8.08 4.76
N THR A 80 -2.79 -8.37 3.98
CA THR A 80 -2.50 -9.75 3.55
C THR A 80 -1.33 -10.37 4.32
N ASP A 81 -0.67 -9.58 5.16
CA ASP A 81 0.41 -10.03 6.04
C ASP A 81 0.42 -9.22 7.35
N SER A 82 1.13 -9.69 8.37
CA SER A 82 1.25 -8.99 9.65
C SER A 82 1.96 -7.65 9.49
N ILE A 83 1.37 -6.60 10.06
CA ILE A 83 1.92 -5.25 10.12
C ILE A 83 1.77 -4.70 11.54
N SER A 84 2.32 -3.52 11.80
CA SER A 84 1.97 -2.72 12.97
C SER A 84 1.38 -1.38 12.54
N ILE A 85 0.37 -0.91 13.28
CA ILE A 85 -0.21 0.43 13.13
C ILE A 85 0.02 1.17 14.45
N GLU A 86 0.69 2.31 14.43
CA GLU A 86 1.11 3.05 15.63
C GLU A 86 1.82 2.16 16.67
N GLY A 87 2.66 1.21 16.20
CA GLY A 87 3.36 0.24 17.04
C GLY A 87 2.51 -0.92 17.55
N HIS A 88 1.21 -0.96 17.28
CA HIS A 88 0.32 -2.05 17.67
C HIS A 88 0.29 -3.13 16.59
N PRO A 89 0.63 -4.39 16.92
CA PRO A 89 0.64 -5.47 15.93
C PRO A 89 -0.77 -5.80 15.46
N LEU A 90 -0.91 -6.02 14.15
CA LEU A 90 -2.16 -6.39 13.49
C LEU A 90 -1.94 -7.59 12.59
N ALA A 91 -2.70 -8.67 12.82
CA ALA A 91 -2.65 -9.88 12.03
C ALA A 91 -3.26 -9.68 10.62
N PRO A 92 -2.92 -10.54 9.64
CA PRO A 92 -3.62 -10.56 8.34
C PRO A 92 -5.13 -10.71 8.51
N GLY A 93 -5.91 -9.99 7.70
CA GLY A 93 -7.36 -10.05 7.76
C GLY A 93 -8.07 -8.88 7.09
N GLU A 94 -9.39 -8.89 7.20
CA GLU A 94 -10.25 -7.77 6.84
C GLU A 94 -10.90 -7.21 8.12
N TYR A 95 -10.87 -5.90 8.25
CA TYR A 95 -11.34 -5.16 9.42
C TYR A 95 -12.22 -3.99 9.00
N SER A 96 -13.25 -3.67 9.77
CA SER A 96 -13.85 -2.34 9.69
C SER A 96 -12.97 -1.34 10.43
N LEU A 97 -12.71 -0.21 9.80
CA LEU A 97 -12.05 0.94 10.38
C LEU A 97 -13.12 1.92 10.87
N PHE A 98 -13.23 2.07 12.19
CA PHE A 98 -14.01 3.10 12.84
C PHE A 98 -13.09 4.12 13.48
N THR A 99 -13.62 5.32 13.67
CA THR A 99 -12.96 6.36 14.44
C THR A 99 -13.94 7.01 15.39
N ILE A 100 -13.45 7.58 16.48
CA ILE A 100 -14.18 8.47 17.35
C ILE A 100 -13.50 9.82 17.24
N PRO A 101 -14.08 10.76 16.47
CA PRO A 101 -13.51 12.10 16.35
C PRO A 101 -13.46 12.83 17.69
N GLY A 102 -12.40 13.58 17.90
CA GLY A 102 -12.23 14.55 18.97
C GLY A 102 -11.59 15.82 18.42
N PRO A 103 -11.56 16.91 19.16
CA PRO A 103 -11.05 18.19 18.67
C PRO A 103 -9.53 18.20 18.39
N THR A 104 -8.76 17.43 19.14
CA THR A 104 -7.28 17.39 19.06
C THR A 104 -6.74 15.97 18.90
N GLU A 105 -7.56 14.98 19.18
CA GLU A 105 -7.17 13.56 19.15
C GLU A 105 -8.36 12.71 18.73
N TRP A 106 -8.12 11.71 17.92
CA TRP A 106 -9.12 10.71 17.52
C TRP A 106 -8.77 9.36 18.10
N THR A 107 -9.79 8.61 18.52
CA THR A 107 -9.62 7.18 18.76
C THR A 107 -9.83 6.43 17.45
N VAL A 108 -8.84 5.63 17.04
CA VAL A 108 -8.90 4.74 15.88
C VAL A 108 -9.22 3.33 16.36
N ILE A 109 -10.13 2.67 15.67
CA ILE A 109 -10.65 1.34 16.03
C ILE A 109 -10.61 0.43 14.82
N LEU A 110 -10.01 -0.74 14.97
CA LEU A 110 -10.13 -1.83 14.02
C LEU A 110 -10.97 -2.95 14.60
N ASN A 111 -12.05 -3.30 13.91
CA ASN A 111 -13.07 -4.24 14.38
C ASN A 111 -13.16 -5.44 13.44
N LYS A 112 -13.28 -6.66 14.02
CA LYS A 112 -13.34 -7.92 13.26
C LYS A 112 -14.55 -8.04 12.33
N THR A 113 -15.64 -7.33 12.60
CA THR A 113 -16.83 -7.35 11.75
C THR A 113 -16.59 -6.47 10.52
N ALA A 114 -15.96 -7.04 9.50
CA ALA A 114 -15.47 -6.30 8.33
C ALA A 114 -16.59 -5.79 7.40
N ASN A 115 -17.74 -6.43 7.38
CA ASN A 115 -18.86 -6.10 6.48
C ASN A 115 -20.06 -5.64 7.29
N GLN A 116 -20.20 -4.32 7.45
CA GLN A 116 -21.36 -3.74 8.12
C GLN A 116 -21.74 -2.38 7.51
N TRP A 117 -23.04 -2.08 7.57
CA TRP A 117 -23.59 -0.82 7.09
C TRP A 117 -23.59 0.21 8.20
N GLY A 118 -22.91 1.34 7.96
CA GLY A 118 -22.82 2.39 8.97
C GLY A 118 -22.03 1.97 10.22
N ALA A 119 -22.38 2.54 11.37
CA ALA A 119 -21.88 2.16 12.68
C ALA A 119 -23.03 1.62 13.59
N TYR A 120 -24.18 1.29 13.00
CA TYR A 120 -25.40 0.95 13.76
C TYR A 120 -25.27 -0.34 14.56
N ASN A 121 -24.49 -1.30 14.03
CA ASN A 121 -24.26 -2.60 14.64
C ASN A 121 -22.82 -2.73 15.17
N TYR A 122 -22.18 -1.59 15.47
CA TYR A 122 -20.86 -1.60 16.06
C TYR A 122 -20.90 -2.28 17.44
N ASP A 123 -20.02 -3.26 17.62
CA ASP A 123 -19.86 -4.03 18.84
C ASP A 123 -18.40 -3.94 19.30
N SER A 124 -18.16 -3.21 20.38
CA SER A 124 -16.81 -2.99 20.92
C SER A 124 -16.11 -4.26 21.43
N SER A 125 -16.87 -5.34 21.71
CA SER A 125 -16.27 -6.63 22.08
C SER A 125 -15.52 -7.31 20.95
N LYS A 126 -15.71 -6.82 19.72
CA LYS A 126 -15.04 -7.30 18.51
C LYS A 126 -13.89 -6.39 18.04
N ASP A 127 -13.54 -5.39 18.84
CA ASP A 127 -12.37 -4.56 18.56
C ASP A 127 -11.09 -5.40 18.71
N VAL A 128 -10.23 -5.33 17.71
CA VAL A 128 -8.90 -5.97 17.74
C VAL A 128 -7.80 -4.96 18.10
N LEU A 129 -8.00 -3.70 17.72
CA LEU A 129 -7.14 -2.58 18.09
C LEU A 129 -8.00 -1.36 18.41
N ARG A 130 -7.56 -0.62 19.42
CA ARG A 130 -8.07 0.70 19.77
C ARG A 130 -6.92 1.54 20.31
N PHE A 131 -6.63 2.66 19.68
CA PHE A 131 -5.56 3.57 20.05
C PHE A 131 -5.91 5.00 19.68
N ASN A 132 -5.18 5.95 20.24
CA ASN A 132 -5.40 7.37 20.00
C ASN A 132 -4.35 7.94 19.07
N VAL A 133 -4.75 8.88 18.21
CA VAL A 133 -3.89 9.60 17.27
C VAL A 133 -4.22 11.08 17.33
N HIS A 134 -3.21 11.93 17.48
CA HIS A 134 -3.38 13.38 17.42
C HIS A 134 -3.78 13.83 16.02
N THR A 135 -4.67 14.82 15.97
CA THR A 135 -5.04 15.46 14.74
C THR A 135 -4.05 16.57 14.37
N ALA A 136 -3.84 16.75 13.07
CA ALA A 136 -3.18 17.92 12.53
C ALA A 136 -4.16 18.74 11.69
N LYS A 137 -3.89 20.03 11.57
CA LYS A 137 -4.69 20.92 10.73
C LYS A 137 -4.11 20.93 9.32
N LEU A 138 -4.98 20.79 8.31
CA LEU A 138 -4.61 20.97 6.92
C LEU A 138 -4.50 22.48 6.59
N ASP A 139 -3.52 22.83 5.75
CA ASP A 139 -3.34 24.19 5.24
C ASP A 139 -4.52 24.64 4.35
N LYS A 140 -5.11 23.67 3.65
CA LYS A 140 -6.27 23.90 2.77
C LYS A 140 -7.39 22.93 3.13
N LYS A 141 -8.61 23.47 3.14
CA LYS A 141 -9.83 22.70 3.35
C LYS A 141 -10.02 21.66 2.24
N LEU A 142 -10.26 20.43 2.62
CA LEU A 142 -10.50 19.33 1.70
C LEU A 142 -11.99 19.02 1.62
N GLU A 143 -12.58 19.25 0.44
CA GLU A 143 -14.01 19.09 0.20
C GLU A 143 -14.48 17.64 0.34
N THR A 144 -13.73 16.71 -0.21
CA THR A 144 -14.07 15.29 -0.25
C THR A 144 -13.23 14.51 0.75
N LEU A 145 -13.85 13.66 1.59
CA LEU A 145 -13.10 12.71 2.44
C LEU A 145 -12.08 11.95 1.60
N THR A 146 -10.84 12.00 2.01
CA THR A 146 -9.73 11.30 1.35
C THR A 146 -8.98 10.45 2.35
N ILE A 147 -8.82 9.17 2.02
CA ILE A 147 -7.89 8.26 2.69
C ILE A 147 -6.78 7.95 1.68
N GLN A 148 -5.53 8.03 2.12
CA GLN A 148 -4.38 7.77 1.27
C GLN A 148 -3.24 7.10 2.03
N PHE A 149 -2.33 6.47 1.28
CA PHE A 149 -1.02 6.08 1.76
C PHE A 149 -0.02 7.20 1.43
N ALA A 150 0.83 7.56 2.39
CA ALA A 150 1.85 8.60 2.25
C ALA A 150 3.19 8.14 2.84
N ASN A 151 4.29 8.77 2.42
CA ASN A 151 5.64 8.51 2.92
C ASN A 151 6.04 7.01 2.86
N MET A 152 5.55 6.30 1.83
CA MET A 152 5.71 4.85 1.72
C MET A 152 7.13 4.46 1.30
N ASN A 153 7.68 3.49 2.01
CA ASN A 153 8.81 2.68 1.57
C ASN A 153 8.50 1.19 1.84
N VAL A 154 9.49 0.31 1.73
CA VAL A 154 9.29 -1.14 1.86
C VAL A 154 8.75 -1.53 3.24
N GLU A 155 9.16 -0.85 4.31
CA GLU A 155 8.90 -1.25 5.70
C GLU A 155 8.12 -0.22 6.51
N GLN A 156 7.94 0.99 5.99
CA GLN A 156 7.29 2.09 6.70
C GLN A 156 6.43 2.92 5.75
N GLY A 157 5.42 3.56 6.33
CA GLY A 157 4.57 4.53 5.65
C GLY A 157 3.51 5.06 6.59
N ASP A 158 2.60 5.84 6.04
CA ASP A 158 1.49 6.43 6.77
C ASP A 158 0.16 6.09 6.09
N LEU A 159 -0.85 5.74 6.87
CA LEU A 159 -2.24 5.76 6.45
C LEU A 159 -2.86 7.05 6.95
N GLN A 160 -3.28 7.91 6.02
CA GLN A 160 -3.81 9.24 6.32
C GLN A 160 -5.30 9.32 6.04
N ILE A 161 -6.06 9.92 6.95
CA ILE A 161 -7.47 10.27 6.82
C ILE A 161 -7.56 11.79 6.84
N MET A 162 -8.10 12.37 5.76
CA MET A 162 -8.18 13.81 5.58
C MET A 162 -9.58 14.22 5.18
N TRP A 163 -10.16 15.20 5.88
CA TRP A 163 -11.44 15.78 5.50
C TRP A 163 -11.62 17.15 6.17
N ASP A 164 -12.29 18.08 5.47
CA ASP A 164 -12.38 19.45 5.93
C ASP A 164 -10.99 20.04 6.22
N ASN A 165 -10.70 20.48 7.41
CA ASN A 165 -9.40 20.99 7.86
C ASN A 165 -8.58 19.99 8.68
N THR A 166 -9.02 18.73 8.77
CA THR A 166 -8.45 17.74 9.68
C THR A 166 -7.65 16.69 8.94
N LEU A 167 -6.47 16.39 9.46
CA LEU A 167 -5.63 15.25 9.10
C LEU A 167 -5.44 14.35 10.34
N VAL A 168 -5.65 13.07 10.16
CA VAL A 168 -5.21 12.01 11.07
C VAL A 168 -4.22 11.15 10.31
N SER A 169 -2.99 11.01 10.80
CA SER A 169 -1.94 10.22 10.15
C SER A 169 -1.48 9.11 11.10
N MET A 170 -1.57 7.88 10.64
CA MET A 170 -1.22 6.67 11.39
C MET A 170 0.02 6.04 10.78
N LYS A 171 1.06 5.83 11.58
CA LYS A 171 2.29 5.17 11.15
C LYS A 171 2.05 3.68 10.92
N LEU A 172 2.42 3.20 9.74
CA LEU A 172 2.46 1.80 9.38
C LEU A 172 3.91 1.31 9.42
N THR A 173 4.13 0.12 9.99
CA THR A 173 5.44 -0.55 9.93
C THR A 173 5.26 -2.04 9.69
N THR A 174 6.25 -2.66 9.03
CA THR A 174 6.35 -4.10 8.90
C THR A 174 7.81 -4.53 9.11
N ASP A 175 8.01 -5.74 9.62
CA ASP A 175 9.33 -6.34 9.75
C ASP A 175 9.36 -7.59 8.85
N VAL A 176 10.04 -7.44 7.72
CA VAL A 176 10.16 -8.51 6.72
C VAL A 176 11.60 -8.98 6.52
N ASP A 177 12.57 -8.32 7.14
CA ASP A 177 13.99 -8.59 6.92
C ASP A 177 14.37 -10.03 7.18
N ALA A 178 13.99 -10.59 8.32
CA ALA A 178 14.30 -11.97 8.67
C ALA A 178 13.73 -12.98 7.65
N ARG A 179 12.53 -12.73 7.13
CA ARG A 179 11.90 -13.58 6.11
C ARG A 179 12.57 -13.42 4.75
N ILE A 180 12.94 -12.20 4.37
CA ILE A 180 13.66 -11.96 3.11
C ILE A 180 15.03 -12.63 3.18
N MET A 181 15.76 -12.52 4.28
CA MET A 181 17.04 -13.19 4.49
C MET A 181 16.89 -14.72 4.38
N ALA A 182 15.89 -15.31 5.04
CA ALA A 182 15.62 -16.75 4.93
C ALA A 182 15.26 -17.17 3.49
N ASN A 183 14.49 -16.35 2.77
CA ASN A 183 14.15 -16.59 1.36
C ASN A 183 15.39 -16.52 0.46
N ILE A 184 16.30 -15.55 0.69
CA ILE A 184 17.57 -15.45 -0.02
C ILE A 184 18.42 -16.69 0.24
N ASP A 185 18.60 -17.08 1.50
CA ASP A 185 19.40 -18.25 1.86
C ASP A 185 18.85 -19.54 1.22
N LYS A 186 17.53 -19.72 1.23
CA LYS A 186 16.87 -20.84 0.55
C LYS A 186 17.09 -20.80 -0.97
N ALA A 187 16.90 -19.64 -1.60
CA ALA A 187 17.04 -19.48 -3.04
C ALA A 187 18.50 -19.68 -3.51
N MET A 188 19.47 -19.32 -2.66
CA MET A 188 20.89 -19.55 -2.94
C MET A 188 21.32 -21.03 -2.91
N GLN A 189 20.48 -21.94 -2.40
CA GLN A 189 20.70 -23.40 -2.48
C GLN A 189 20.16 -24.00 -3.78
N GLY A 190 19.33 -23.26 -4.53
CA GLY A 190 18.74 -23.70 -5.79
C GLY A 190 19.72 -23.64 -6.98
N GLU A 191 19.31 -24.20 -8.11
CA GLU A 191 20.08 -24.15 -9.36
C GLU A 191 20.24 -22.74 -9.91
N LYS A 192 19.11 -21.96 -9.91
CA LYS A 192 19.07 -20.56 -10.37
C LYS A 192 19.17 -19.61 -9.17
N LYS A 193 20.40 -19.20 -8.88
CA LYS A 193 20.68 -18.33 -7.72
C LYS A 193 20.36 -16.87 -8.06
N PRO A 194 19.57 -16.16 -7.25
CA PRO A 194 19.14 -14.78 -7.53
C PRO A 194 20.22 -13.75 -7.14
N TYR A 195 21.44 -13.91 -7.63
CA TYR A 195 22.60 -13.09 -7.26
C TYR A 195 22.34 -11.60 -7.37
N TYR A 196 21.71 -11.15 -8.45
CA TYR A 196 21.44 -9.72 -8.70
C TYR A 196 20.55 -9.12 -7.61
N PHE A 197 19.38 -9.70 -7.40
CA PHE A 197 18.41 -9.17 -6.43
C PHE A 197 18.90 -9.30 -4.98
N ALA A 198 19.55 -10.42 -4.65
CA ALA A 198 20.12 -10.64 -3.33
C ALA A 198 21.24 -9.64 -3.02
N SER A 199 22.12 -9.33 -3.99
CA SER A 199 23.18 -8.33 -3.84
C SER A 199 22.60 -6.93 -3.58
N ILE A 200 21.57 -6.53 -4.33
CA ILE A 200 20.90 -5.23 -4.15
C ILE A 200 20.23 -5.16 -2.78
N TYR A 201 19.56 -6.23 -2.34
CA TYR A 201 18.96 -6.28 -1.01
C TYR A 201 20.02 -6.09 0.08
N TYR A 202 21.14 -6.81 0.02
CA TYR A 202 22.25 -6.69 0.96
C TYR A 202 22.83 -5.27 0.99
N TYR A 203 23.00 -4.66 -0.20
CA TYR A 203 23.46 -3.28 -0.33
C TYR A 203 22.53 -2.27 0.35
N ASN A 204 21.24 -2.37 0.07
CA ASN A 204 20.24 -1.41 0.56
C ASN A 204 19.97 -1.54 2.07
N HIS A 205 20.16 -2.74 2.65
CA HIS A 205 19.89 -3.03 4.06
C HIS A 205 21.16 -3.16 4.91
N ASN A 206 22.30 -2.64 4.41
CA ASN A 206 23.59 -2.64 5.12
C ASN A 206 24.02 -4.03 5.64
N LYS A 207 23.74 -5.09 4.85
CA LYS A 207 24.20 -6.44 5.14
C LYS A 207 25.66 -6.62 4.73
N ASP A 208 26.18 -7.85 4.78
CA ASP A 208 27.54 -8.18 4.37
C ASP A 208 27.85 -7.71 2.94
N MET A 209 28.62 -6.62 2.84
CA MET A 209 28.95 -5.98 1.55
C MET A 209 29.91 -6.81 0.72
N GLN A 210 30.82 -7.57 1.35
CA GLN A 210 31.75 -8.43 0.63
C GLN A 210 31.00 -9.58 -0.04
N LYS A 211 30.01 -10.16 0.66
CA LYS A 211 29.12 -11.20 0.11
C LYS A 211 28.27 -10.66 -1.03
N ALA A 212 27.71 -9.44 -0.88
CA ALA A 212 26.94 -8.77 -1.92
C ALA A 212 27.77 -8.54 -3.18
N LEU A 213 28.99 -8.04 -3.02
CA LEU A 213 29.91 -7.77 -4.15
C LEU A 213 30.30 -9.08 -4.86
N ALA A 214 30.63 -10.13 -4.11
CA ALA A 214 30.95 -11.43 -4.68
C ALA A 214 29.80 -12.00 -5.54
N TRP A 215 28.56 -11.87 -5.08
CA TRP A 215 27.38 -12.30 -5.85
C TRP A 215 27.17 -11.43 -7.09
N MET A 216 27.34 -10.12 -6.99
CA MET A 216 27.21 -9.23 -8.14
C MET A 216 28.29 -9.52 -9.19
N GLN A 217 29.53 -9.84 -8.79
CA GLN A 217 30.59 -10.26 -9.70
C GLN A 217 30.28 -11.58 -10.42
N LEU A 218 29.69 -12.56 -9.70
CA LEU A 218 29.22 -13.80 -10.32
C LEU A 218 28.12 -13.55 -11.35
N TYR A 219 27.21 -12.62 -11.05
CA TYR A 219 26.14 -12.26 -11.97
C TYR A 219 26.67 -11.50 -13.20
N ASP A 220 27.60 -10.57 -13.02
CA ASP A 220 28.28 -9.84 -14.10
C ASP A 220 29.06 -10.79 -15.04
N LYS A 221 29.73 -11.79 -14.47
CA LYS A 221 30.43 -12.82 -15.27
C LYS A 221 29.46 -13.65 -16.12
N ALA A 222 28.25 -13.92 -15.62
CA ALA A 222 27.24 -14.69 -16.34
C ALA A 222 26.50 -13.83 -17.39
N GLN A 223 26.41 -12.52 -17.18
CA GLN A 223 25.75 -11.56 -18.06
C GLN A 223 26.62 -10.31 -18.27
N PRO A 224 27.73 -10.44 -18.96
CA PRO A 224 28.64 -9.33 -19.23
C PRO A 224 27.96 -8.28 -20.11
N ASN A 225 28.50 -7.06 -20.11
CA ASN A 225 28.07 -5.96 -20.95
C ASN A 225 26.70 -5.36 -20.60
N GLN A 226 26.27 -5.47 -19.33
CA GLN A 226 25.04 -4.85 -18.82
C GLN A 226 25.38 -3.61 -17.99
N TYR A 227 25.02 -2.41 -18.50
CA TYR A 227 25.32 -1.13 -17.83
C TYR A 227 24.68 -1.00 -16.44
N ASN A 228 23.52 -1.58 -16.21
CA ASN A 228 22.85 -1.60 -14.92
C ASN A 228 23.59 -2.49 -13.88
N ILE A 229 24.21 -3.59 -14.32
CA ILE A 229 25.03 -4.44 -13.46
C ILE A 229 26.29 -3.69 -13.05
N LYS A 230 26.96 -3.02 -14.01
CA LYS A 230 28.15 -2.21 -13.73
C LYS A 230 27.85 -1.08 -12.75
N TYR A 231 26.72 -0.41 -12.89
CA TYR A 231 26.28 0.61 -11.94
C TYR A 231 26.15 0.07 -10.50
N TRP A 232 25.45 -1.04 -10.31
CA TRP A 232 25.29 -1.61 -8.97
C TRP A 232 26.60 -2.13 -8.40
N MET A 233 27.42 -2.78 -9.23
CA MET A 233 28.75 -3.28 -8.82
C MET A 233 29.68 -2.13 -8.41
N ALA A 234 29.72 -1.06 -9.16
CA ALA A 234 30.52 0.12 -8.82
C ALA A 234 30.08 0.76 -7.49
N ARG A 235 28.77 0.85 -7.23
CA ARG A 235 28.25 1.32 -5.92
C ARG A 235 28.64 0.43 -4.76
N MET A 236 28.59 -0.90 -4.95
CA MET A 236 29.00 -1.87 -3.93
C MET A 236 30.51 -1.78 -3.66
N GLN A 237 31.34 -1.66 -4.70
CA GLN A 237 32.78 -1.45 -4.58
C GLN A 237 33.09 -0.17 -3.80
N LEU A 238 32.44 0.94 -4.14
CA LEU A 238 32.63 2.21 -3.44
C LEU A 238 32.26 2.09 -1.96
N LYS A 239 31.12 1.46 -1.65
CA LYS A 239 30.67 1.22 -0.29
C LYS A 239 31.57 0.25 0.48
N ALA A 240 32.24 -0.67 -0.21
CA ALA A 240 33.22 -1.59 0.34
C ALA A 240 34.63 -0.95 0.51
N GLY A 241 34.82 0.30 0.10
CA GLY A 241 36.11 1.01 0.16
C GLY A 241 37.01 0.78 -1.06
N ASP A 242 36.60 0.00 -2.05
CA ASP A 242 37.34 -0.21 -3.31
C ASP A 242 37.03 0.94 -4.29
N LYS A 243 37.62 2.09 -4.01
CA LYS A 243 37.47 3.31 -4.83
C LYS A 243 37.99 3.13 -6.28
N ALA A 244 39.15 2.47 -6.44
CA ALA A 244 39.74 2.25 -7.75
C ALA A 244 38.89 1.32 -8.62
N GLY A 245 38.39 0.23 -8.04
CA GLY A 245 37.46 -0.69 -8.69
C GLY A 245 36.15 -0.01 -9.07
N ALA A 246 35.57 0.81 -8.16
CA ALA A 246 34.35 1.57 -8.42
C ALA A 246 34.48 2.50 -9.63
N ILE A 247 35.60 3.24 -9.73
CA ILE A 247 35.90 4.14 -10.86
C ILE A 247 36.01 3.33 -12.15
N ALA A 248 36.77 2.23 -12.15
CA ALA A 248 36.97 1.41 -13.35
C ALA A 248 35.61 0.83 -13.84
N THR A 249 34.82 0.26 -12.93
CA THR A 249 33.52 -0.34 -13.23
C THR A 249 32.49 0.68 -13.69
N ALA A 250 32.44 1.87 -13.07
CA ALA A 250 31.51 2.93 -13.48
C ALA A 250 31.87 3.48 -14.89
N ASN A 251 33.17 3.60 -15.25
CA ASN A 251 33.58 3.97 -16.59
C ASN A 251 33.18 2.93 -17.65
N GLU A 252 33.29 1.64 -17.31
CA GLU A 252 32.75 0.56 -18.15
C GLU A 252 31.24 0.68 -18.33
N GLY A 253 30.49 0.92 -17.24
CA GLY A 253 29.04 1.18 -17.27
C GLY A 253 28.67 2.37 -18.16
N LEU A 254 29.43 3.47 -18.11
CA LEU A 254 29.26 4.63 -19.00
C LEU A 254 29.45 4.27 -20.46
N LYS A 255 30.50 3.51 -20.77
CA LYS A 255 30.78 3.07 -22.15
C LYS A 255 29.65 2.24 -22.70
N LEU A 256 29.12 1.27 -21.90
CA LEU A 256 28.02 0.42 -22.29
C LEU A 256 26.72 1.20 -22.46
N ALA A 257 26.39 2.09 -21.51
CA ALA A 257 25.19 2.93 -21.58
C ALA A 257 25.25 3.96 -22.73
N GLY A 258 26.45 4.31 -23.23
CA GLY A 258 26.62 5.14 -24.40
C GLY A 258 26.51 4.40 -25.73
N ALA A 259 26.88 3.12 -25.75
CA ALA A 259 26.74 2.25 -26.93
C ALA A 259 25.27 1.87 -27.22
N GLU A 260 24.51 1.62 -26.15
CA GLU A 260 23.04 1.48 -26.19
C GLU A 260 22.44 2.68 -25.47
N PRO A 261 22.12 3.80 -26.17
CA PRO A 261 21.86 5.08 -25.51
C PRO A 261 20.83 5.00 -24.40
N ASN A 262 21.30 5.03 -23.14
CA ASN A 262 20.48 5.04 -21.94
C ASN A 262 20.86 6.23 -21.04
N ALA A 263 20.13 7.32 -21.18
CA ALA A 263 20.42 8.58 -20.49
C ALA A 263 20.42 8.43 -18.95
N GLU A 264 19.57 7.55 -18.41
CA GLU A 264 19.49 7.29 -16.97
C GLU A 264 20.78 6.65 -16.45
N TYR A 265 21.24 5.56 -17.05
CA TYR A 265 22.45 4.88 -16.60
C TYR A 265 23.75 5.63 -16.95
N ILE A 266 23.73 6.51 -17.96
CA ILE A 266 24.81 7.48 -18.17
C ILE A 266 24.89 8.41 -16.96
N ARG A 267 23.78 9.00 -16.52
CA ARG A 267 23.72 9.88 -15.35
C ARG A 267 24.13 9.14 -14.08
N LEU A 268 23.55 7.96 -13.82
CA LEU A 268 23.80 7.17 -12.61
C LEU A 268 25.25 6.73 -12.46
N ASN A 269 25.92 6.29 -13.54
CA ASN A 269 27.34 5.93 -13.50
C ASN A 269 28.23 7.18 -13.29
N LYS A 270 27.87 8.36 -13.86
CA LYS A 270 28.57 9.62 -13.56
C LYS A 270 28.46 10.00 -12.09
N GLU A 271 27.29 9.82 -11.46
CA GLU A 271 27.12 10.08 -10.03
C GLU A 271 28.03 9.20 -9.16
N VAL A 272 28.22 7.92 -9.52
CA VAL A 272 29.19 7.05 -8.84
C VAL A 272 30.63 7.58 -9.00
N LEU A 273 31.01 8.03 -10.18
CA LEU A 273 32.35 8.60 -10.41
C LEU A 273 32.58 9.87 -9.59
N GLU A 274 31.59 10.76 -9.51
CA GLU A 274 31.68 11.97 -8.68
C GLU A 274 31.76 11.60 -7.19
N ALA A 275 30.92 10.68 -6.71
CA ALA A 275 30.98 10.21 -5.33
C ALA A 275 32.36 9.58 -4.99
N ALA A 276 32.94 8.84 -5.93
CA ALA A 276 34.27 8.26 -5.75
C ALA A 276 35.40 9.27 -5.68
N LYS A 277 35.27 10.50 -6.24
CA LYS A 277 36.25 11.54 -6.12
C LYS A 277 36.28 12.18 -4.72
N HIS A 278 35.15 12.17 -4.03
CA HIS A 278 34.95 12.84 -2.74
C HIS A 278 34.96 11.91 -1.52
N SER A 279 35.11 10.60 -1.73
CA SER A 279 35.18 9.57 -0.67
C SER A 279 36.59 9.29 -0.13
#